data_7f5010b7eceeda28eadb5affaae3e2f1
#
_entry.id   7f5010b7eceeda28eadb5affaae3e2f1
#
_cell.length_a   1.000
_cell.length_b   1.000
_cell.length_c   1.000
_cell.angle_alpha   90.00
_cell.angle_beta   90.00
_cell.angle_gamma   90.00
#
_symmetry.space_group_name_H-M   'P 1'
#
loop_
_entity.id
_entity.type
_entity.pdbx_description
1 polymer ?
#
loop_
_entity_poly.entity_id
_entity_poly.type
_entity_poly.pdbx_seq_one_letter_code
_entity_poly.pdbx_strand_id
1 'polypeptide(L)'
;MKTLWAIILIFVLTDNLTGQNTRKNTFPIRITVCDSINHEPLFLATISLTQDNHKIIAGSSDAQGEYLFPSVQTGVYKLKVSFIGYKTYTDTIRITGDFSRHILLAPDQVVMQEVIVTARESHGMTSSSIIDRKAME
;
A
#
# COMPACT_ATOMS: atom_id res chain seq x y z
N MET A 1 -68.77 -20.83 -10.30
CA MET A 1 -67.89 -19.82 -10.88
C MET A 1 -67.09 -19.03 -9.84
N LYS A 2 -67.34 -19.12 -8.57
CA LYS A 2 -66.60 -18.37 -7.54
C LYS A 2 -65.31 -19.07 -7.05
N THR A 3 -65.16 -20.36 -7.39
CA THR A 3 -63.99 -21.17 -6.95
C THR A 3 -62.82 -21.14 -7.92
N LEU A 4 -63.03 -20.79 -9.18
CA LEU A 4 -61.99 -20.69 -10.22
C LEU A 4 -61.12 -19.43 -10.06
N TRP A 5 -61.65 -18.36 -9.49
CA TRP A 5 -60.90 -17.11 -9.27
C TRP A 5 -59.95 -17.22 -8.08
N ALA A 6 -60.24 -18.04 -7.08
CA ALA A 6 -59.34 -18.24 -5.95
C ALA A 6 -58.11 -19.04 -6.34
N ILE A 7 -58.20 -19.95 -7.29
CA ILE A 7 -57.08 -20.78 -7.79
C ILE A 7 -56.13 -19.94 -8.65
N ILE A 8 -56.66 -19.01 -9.44
CA ILE A 8 -55.85 -18.12 -10.27
C ILE A 8 -55.07 -17.12 -9.42
N LEU A 9 -55.65 -16.67 -8.30
CA LEU A 9 -54.95 -15.72 -7.39
C LEU A 9 -53.81 -16.36 -6.62
N ILE A 10 -53.83 -17.66 -6.38
CA ILE A 10 -52.76 -18.39 -5.69
C ILE A 10 -51.57 -18.66 -6.62
N PHE A 11 -51.81 -18.75 -7.94
CA PHE A 11 -50.78 -19.05 -8.94
C PHE A 11 -49.89 -17.82 -9.27
N VAL A 12 -50.33 -16.61 -8.97
CA VAL A 12 -49.60 -15.36 -9.28
C VAL A 12 -48.63 -14.97 -8.15
N LEU A 13 -48.70 -15.61 -6.96
CA LEU A 13 -47.87 -15.26 -5.82
C LEU A 13 -46.58 -16.10 -5.64
N THR A 14 -46.28 -17.02 -6.59
CA THR A 14 -45.13 -17.92 -6.43
C THR A 14 -43.89 -17.53 -7.27
N ASP A 15 -43.92 -16.43 -8.03
CA ASP A 15 -42.83 -16.10 -8.96
C ASP A 15 -41.79 -15.15 -8.48
N ASN A 16 -41.70 -14.86 -7.17
CA ASN A 16 -40.73 -13.86 -6.67
C ASN A 16 -39.72 -14.38 -5.65
N LEU A 17 -39.38 -15.67 -5.69
CA LEU A 17 -38.35 -16.23 -4.81
C LEU A 17 -37.18 -16.86 -5.56
N THR A 18 -36.87 -16.39 -6.75
CA THR A 18 -35.52 -16.55 -7.30
C THR A 18 -34.64 -15.43 -6.73
N GLY A 19 -34.31 -15.57 -5.46
CA GLY A 19 -33.16 -14.89 -4.91
C GLY A 19 -31.96 -15.28 -5.78
N GLN A 20 -31.57 -14.41 -6.69
CA GLN A 20 -30.33 -14.53 -7.43
C GLN A 20 -29.19 -14.48 -6.41
N ASN A 21 -28.89 -15.64 -5.87
CA ASN A 21 -27.66 -15.88 -5.12
C ASN A 21 -26.55 -15.86 -6.19
N THR A 22 -26.23 -14.65 -6.65
CA THR A 22 -25.04 -14.40 -7.44
C THR A 22 -23.89 -14.77 -6.51
N ARG A 23 -23.43 -16.01 -6.59
CA ARG A 23 -22.21 -16.45 -5.93
C ARG A 23 -21.12 -15.52 -6.46
N LYS A 24 -20.83 -14.46 -5.71
CA LYS A 24 -19.67 -13.66 -5.98
C LYS A 24 -18.50 -14.60 -5.81
N ASN A 25 -17.86 -14.98 -6.93
CA ASN A 25 -16.64 -15.76 -6.89
C ASN A 25 -15.56 -14.88 -6.25
N THR A 26 -15.41 -15.03 -4.95
CA THR A 26 -14.42 -14.31 -4.15
C THR A 26 -13.44 -15.30 -3.57
N PHE A 27 -12.18 -14.91 -3.53
CA PHE A 27 -11.08 -15.75 -3.07
C PHE A 27 -10.22 -15.01 -2.06
N PRO A 28 -9.60 -15.73 -1.11
CA PRO A 28 -8.61 -15.16 -0.23
C PRO A 28 -7.32 -14.88 -1.00
N ILE A 29 -6.74 -13.70 -0.77
CA ILE A 29 -5.48 -13.27 -1.38
C ILE A 29 -4.49 -13.00 -0.27
N ARG A 30 -3.39 -13.75 -0.24
CA ARG A 30 -2.31 -13.58 0.74
C ARG A 30 -1.11 -12.92 0.08
N ILE A 31 -0.63 -11.85 0.68
CA ILE A 31 0.58 -11.17 0.24
C ILE A 31 1.57 -11.15 1.40
N THR A 32 2.79 -11.58 1.15
CA THR A 32 3.91 -11.52 2.09
C THR A 32 4.93 -10.53 1.57
N VAL A 33 5.38 -9.61 2.40
CA VAL A 33 6.31 -8.53 2.02
C VAL A 33 7.57 -8.61 2.88
N CYS A 34 8.72 -8.72 2.23
CA CYS A 34 10.02 -8.78 2.89
C CYS A 34 11.02 -7.82 2.23
N ASP A 35 12.08 -7.51 2.95
CA ASP A 35 13.25 -6.83 2.42
C ASP A 35 13.99 -7.73 1.41
N SER A 36 14.45 -7.16 0.31
CA SER A 36 15.15 -7.92 -0.75
C SER A 36 16.60 -8.28 -0.40
N ILE A 37 17.19 -7.67 0.62
CA ILE A 37 18.59 -7.86 1.00
C ILE A 37 18.73 -8.92 2.11
N ASN A 38 18.01 -8.71 3.22
CA ASN A 38 18.11 -9.56 4.40
C ASN A 38 16.92 -10.52 4.58
N HIS A 39 15.90 -10.42 3.72
CA HIS A 39 14.65 -11.20 3.76
C HIS A 39 13.83 -11.03 5.06
N GLU A 40 14.08 -9.96 5.81
CA GLU A 40 13.28 -9.65 7.00
C GLU A 40 11.86 -9.22 6.61
N PRO A 41 10.85 -9.66 7.37
CA PRO A 41 9.47 -9.25 7.13
C PRO A 41 9.29 -7.75 7.37
N LEU A 42 8.59 -7.08 6.46
CA LEU A 42 8.32 -5.66 6.58
C LEU A 42 6.96 -5.47 7.26
N PHE A 43 6.98 -5.05 8.51
CA PHE A 43 5.82 -4.72 9.31
C PHE A 43 5.21 -3.38 8.89
N LEU A 44 3.88 -3.30 8.75
CA LEU A 44 3.13 -2.12 8.32
C LEU A 44 3.42 -1.65 6.87
N ALA A 45 3.90 -2.54 6.00
CA ALA A 45 3.93 -2.24 4.58
C ALA A 45 2.50 -2.11 4.05
N THR A 46 2.23 -1.06 3.29
CA THR A 46 0.90 -0.82 2.71
C THR A 46 0.74 -1.63 1.43
N ILE A 47 -0.33 -2.42 1.38
CA ILE A 47 -0.68 -3.28 0.25
C ILE A 47 -2.04 -2.85 -0.28
N SER A 48 -2.15 -2.58 -1.57
CA SER A 48 -3.41 -2.18 -2.20
C SER A 48 -3.67 -2.92 -3.50
N LEU A 49 -4.93 -3.25 -3.70
CA LEU A 49 -5.47 -3.81 -4.94
C LEU A 49 -6.46 -2.80 -5.54
N THR A 50 -6.21 -2.39 -6.77
CA THR A 50 -7.07 -1.46 -7.51
C THR A 50 -7.63 -2.15 -8.73
N GLN A 51 -8.95 -2.11 -8.88
CA GLN A 51 -9.65 -2.59 -10.07
C GLN A 51 -10.23 -1.37 -10.81
N ASP A 52 -9.97 -1.27 -12.13
CA ASP A 52 -10.52 -0.25 -13.04
C ASP A 52 -10.45 1.19 -12.50
N ASN A 53 -9.38 1.53 -11.78
CA ASN A 53 -9.13 2.83 -11.15
C ASN A 53 -10.22 3.33 -10.16
N HIS A 54 -11.23 2.52 -9.86
CA HIS A 54 -12.38 2.97 -9.06
C HIS A 54 -12.52 2.27 -7.71
N LYS A 55 -12.15 0.98 -7.62
CA LYS A 55 -12.29 0.23 -6.38
C LYS A 55 -10.92 -0.10 -5.81
N ILE A 56 -10.59 0.50 -4.68
CA ILE A 56 -9.35 0.23 -3.95
C ILE A 56 -9.71 -0.55 -2.69
N ILE A 57 -9.07 -1.70 -2.52
CA ILE A 57 -9.00 -2.42 -1.25
C ILE A 57 -7.55 -2.39 -0.79
N ALA A 58 -7.34 -2.01 0.47
CA ALA A 58 -6.00 -1.85 1.00
C ALA A 58 -5.91 -2.33 2.45
N GLY A 59 -4.70 -2.66 2.86
CA GLY A 59 -4.36 -3.02 4.22
C GLY A 59 -2.86 -2.92 4.45
N SER A 60 -2.44 -3.29 5.66
CA SER A 60 -1.04 -3.26 6.06
C SER A 60 -0.58 -4.62 6.53
N SER A 61 0.66 -4.98 6.22
CA SER A 61 1.27 -6.24 6.66
C SER A 61 1.42 -6.29 8.20
N ASP A 62 1.30 -7.48 8.74
CA ASP A 62 1.52 -7.78 10.15
C ASP A 62 3.02 -7.93 10.49
N ALA A 63 3.32 -8.39 11.72
CA ALA A 63 4.68 -8.59 12.20
C ALA A 63 5.46 -9.67 11.40
N GLN A 64 4.76 -10.56 10.71
CA GLN A 64 5.32 -11.57 9.83
C GLN A 64 5.45 -11.08 8.38
N GLY A 65 5.12 -9.81 8.13
CA GLY A 65 5.09 -9.23 6.79
C GLY A 65 3.90 -9.67 5.95
N GLU A 66 2.89 -10.32 6.53
CA GLU A 66 1.75 -10.88 5.82
C GLU A 66 0.52 -9.98 5.89
N TYR A 67 -0.25 -9.97 4.81
CA TYR A 67 -1.59 -9.44 4.79
C TYR A 67 -2.53 -10.36 4.00
N LEU A 68 -3.69 -10.62 4.57
CA LEU A 68 -4.74 -11.43 3.97
C LEU A 68 -5.94 -10.56 3.59
N PHE A 69 -6.23 -10.48 2.30
CA PHE A 69 -7.52 -10.01 1.82
C PHE A 69 -8.49 -11.19 1.86
N PRO A 70 -9.48 -11.20 2.75
CA PRO A 70 -10.29 -12.41 2.98
C PRO A 70 -11.24 -12.75 1.83
N SER A 71 -11.61 -11.77 1.03
CA SER A 71 -12.64 -11.93 0.00
C SER A 71 -12.45 -10.93 -1.13
N VAL A 72 -11.73 -11.32 -2.17
CA VAL A 72 -11.51 -10.52 -3.38
C VAL A 72 -12.22 -11.18 -4.56
N GLN A 73 -12.96 -10.40 -5.34
CA GLN A 73 -13.67 -10.90 -6.52
C GLN A 73 -12.68 -11.32 -7.62
N THR A 74 -13.11 -12.25 -8.47
CA THR A 74 -12.36 -12.56 -9.70
C THR A 74 -12.21 -11.31 -10.54
N GLY A 75 -11.05 -11.14 -11.16
CA GLY A 75 -10.78 -9.99 -12.00
C GLY A 75 -9.30 -9.70 -12.16
N VAL A 76 -9.03 -8.60 -12.85
CA VAL A 76 -7.68 -8.07 -13.03
C VAL A 76 -7.51 -6.89 -12.08
N TYR A 77 -6.43 -6.91 -11.32
CA TYR A 77 -6.11 -5.90 -10.31
C TYR A 77 -4.71 -5.37 -10.50
N LYS A 78 -4.54 -4.08 -10.26
CA LYS A 78 -3.24 -3.48 -10.05
C LYS A 78 -2.87 -3.65 -8.59
N LEU A 79 -1.87 -4.46 -8.32
CA LEU A 79 -1.27 -4.63 -6.99
C LEU A 79 -0.20 -3.57 -6.81
N LYS A 80 -0.28 -2.82 -5.72
CA LYS A 80 0.74 -1.87 -5.31
C LYS A 80 1.14 -2.16 -3.88
N VAL A 81 2.45 -2.25 -3.64
CA VAL A 81 3.03 -2.43 -2.31
C VAL A 81 4.04 -1.33 -2.06
N SER A 82 3.94 -0.66 -0.94
CA SER A 82 4.82 0.44 -0.55
C SER A 82 5.18 0.38 0.93
N PHE A 83 6.41 0.76 1.23
CA PHE A 83 6.90 0.90 2.58
C PHE A 83 7.89 2.07 2.63
N ILE A 84 7.96 2.76 3.78
CA ILE A 84 8.86 3.91 3.93
C ILE A 84 10.31 3.48 3.79
N GLY A 85 11.08 4.21 2.96
CA GLY A 85 12.49 3.87 2.70
C GLY A 85 12.70 2.76 1.66
N TYR A 86 11.64 2.31 0.97
CA TYR A 86 11.70 1.27 -0.05
C TYR A 86 11.08 1.71 -1.37
N LYS A 87 11.56 1.14 -2.45
CA LYS A 87 10.98 1.35 -3.79
C LYS A 87 9.59 0.73 -3.84
N THR A 88 8.63 1.49 -4.33
CA THR A 88 7.27 0.99 -4.50
C THR A 88 7.23 -0.13 -5.55
N TYR A 89 6.67 -1.27 -5.17
CA TYR A 89 6.37 -2.37 -6.09
C TYR A 89 5.00 -2.18 -6.71
N THR A 90 4.89 -2.41 -8.02
CA THR A 90 3.61 -2.39 -8.74
C THR A 90 3.58 -3.51 -9.77
N ASP A 91 2.47 -4.26 -9.80
CA ASP A 91 2.25 -5.34 -10.76
C ASP A 91 0.78 -5.45 -11.12
N THR A 92 0.48 -6.09 -12.24
CA THR A 92 -0.89 -6.41 -12.65
C THR A 92 -1.13 -7.90 -12.44
N ILE A 93 -2.06 -8.25 -11.56
CA ILE A 93 -2.39 -9.63 -11.21
C ILE A 93 -3.80 -9.99 -11.67
N ARG A 94 -3.98 -11.24 -12.10
CA ARG A 94 -5.30 -11.80 -12.43
C ARG A 94 -5.70 -12.77 -11.33
N ILE A 95 -6.84 -12.51 -10.70
CA ILE A 95 -7.41 -13.34 -9.63
C ILE A 95 -8.50 -14.21 -10.25
N THR A 96 -8.29 -15.52 -10.24
CA THR A 96 -9.23 -16.55 -10.72
C THR A 96 -9.49 -17.64 -9.68
N GLY A 97 -8.78 -17.60 -8.55
CA GLY A 97 -8.82 -18.56 -7.46
C GLY A 97 -8.02 -18.04 -6.28
N ASP A 98 -7.75 -18.90 -5.31
CA ASP A 98 -6.86 -18.60 -4.20
C ASP A 98 -5.49 -18.16 -4.73
N PHE A 99 -4.97 -17.08 -4.16
CA PHE A 99 -3.74 -16.49 -4.64
C PHE A 99 -2.83 -16.14 -3.47
N SER A 100 -1.56 -16.51 -3.60
CA SER A 100 -0.52 -16.14 -2.64
C SER A 100 0.69 -15.60 -3.38
N ARG A 101 1.28 -14.51 -2.88
CA ARG A 101 2.47 -13.91 -3.48
C ARG A 101 3.43 -13.40 -2.42
N HIS A 102 4.70 -13.71 -2.64
CA HIS A 102 5.82 -13.18 -1.87
C HIS A 102 6.48 -12.05 -2.66
N ILE A 103 6.63 -10.89 -2.04
CA ILE A 103 7.15 -9.67 -2.65
C ILE A 103 8.38 -9.22 -1.87
N LEU A 104 9.47 -9.02 -2.59
CA LEU A 104 10.71 -8.48 -2.07
C LEU A 104 10.80 -7.00 -2.45
N LEU A 105 10.80 -6.10 -1.47
CA LEU A 105 10.99 -4.68 -1.69
C LEU A 105 12.47 -4.32 -1.60
N ALA A 106 12.96 -3.62 -2.60
CA ALA A 106 14.31 -3.08 -2.58
C ALA A 106 14.34 -1.77 -1.79
N PRO A 107 15.31 -1.58 -0.88
CA PRO A 107 15.52 -0.30 -0.24
C PRO A 107 15.68 0.81 -1.30
N ASP A 108 14.99 1.92 -1.07
CA ASP A 108 15.20 3.11 -1.87
C ASP A 108 16.43 3.82 -1.33
N GLN A 109 17.56 3.56 -1.95
CA GLN A 109 18.78 4.32 -1.70
C GLN A 109 18.59 5.73 -2.28
N VAL A 110 17.70 6.51 -1.71
CA VAL A 110 17.90 7.94 -1.70
C VAL A 110 19.19 8.10 -0.91
N VAL A 111 20.29 8.26 -1.63
CA VAL A 111 21.53 8.75 -1.05
C VAL A 111 21.10 9.99 -0.29
N MET A 112 20.97 9.88 1.05
CA MET A 112 21.05 11.05 1.87
C MET A 112 22.45 11.55 1.60
N GLN A 113 22.57 12.50 0.66
CA GLN A 113 23.75 13.34 0.62
C GLN A 113 23.75 13.96 2.00
N GLU A 114 24.62 13.41 2.84
CA GLU A 114 25.03 14.04 4.06
C GLU A 114 25.37 15.46 3.66
N VAL A 115 24.48 16.40 3.98
CA VAL A 115 24.77 17.80 3.83
C VAL A 115 25.89 18.02 4.85
N ILE A 116 27.12 17.86 4.40
CA ILE A 116 28.30 18.31 5.14
C ILE A 116 28.11 19.82 5.18
N VAL A 117 27.50 20.30 6.25
CA VAL A 117 27.56 21.69 6.63
C VAL A 117 29.03 21.92 7.00
N THR A 118 29.83 22.22 6.00
CA THR A 118 31.14 22.78 6.20
C THR A 118 30.85 24.16 6.79
N ALA A 119 30.89 24.25 8.14
CA ALA A 119 31.00 25.52 8.80
C ALA A 119 32.33 26.10 8.31
N ARG A 120 32.26 26.97 7.30
CA ARG A 120 33.33 27.90 7.06
C ARG A 120 33.35 28.76 8.29
N GLU A 121 34.27 28.44 9.21
CA GLU A 121 34.80 29.44 10.09
C GLU A 121 35.37 30.54 9.16
N SER A 122 34.59 31.56 8.94
CA SER A 122 35.12 32.82 8.52
C SER A 122 36.00 33.29 9.68
N HIS A 123 37.29 33.01 9.57
CA HIS A 123 38.27 33.75 10.32
C HIS A 123 38.06 35.22 9.97
N GLY A 124 37.21 35.86 10.74
CA GLY A 124 37.19 37.30 10.81
C GLY A 124 38.60 37.75 11.12
N MET A 125 39.25 38.36 10.13
CA MET A 125 40.43 39.16 10.37
C MET A 125 40.05 40.19 11.42
N THR A 126 40.38 39.88 12.67
CA THR A 126 40.56 40.93 13.67
C THR A 126 41.77 41.71 13.20
N SER A 127 41.52 42.80 12.55
CA SER A 127 42.53 43.86 12.41
C SER A 127 42.92 44.31 13.82
N SER A 128 44.01 43.74 14.30
CA SER A 128 44.69 44.29 15.45
C SER A 128 45.14 45.69 15.06
N SER A 129 44.43 46.68 15.57
CA SER A 129 44.93 48.05 15.57
C SER A 129 46.20 48.06 16.47
N ILE A 130 47.32 48.13 15.82
CA ILE A 130 48.56 48.39 16.46
C ILE A 130 48.46 49.82 17.03
N ILE A 131 48.23 49.90 18.32
CA ILE A 131 48.37 51.18 19.01
C ILE A 131 49.88 51.41 19.09
N ASP A 132 50.35 52.21 18.18
CA ASP A 132 51.72 52.77 18.28
C ASP A 132 51.76 53.71 19.46
N ARG A 133 52.31 53.23 20.58
CA ARG A 133 52.70 54.05 21.68
C ARG A 133 54.06 54.63 21.33
N LYS A 134 54.08 55.62 20.52
CA LYS A 134 55.23 56.47 20.42
C LYS A 134 55.20 57.41 21.62
N ALA A 135 56.06 57.01 22.52
CA ALA A 135 56.67 57.74 23.61
C ALA A 135 56.41 59.22 23.66
N MET A 136 55.93 59.57 24.80
CA MET A 136 56.17 60.95 25.31
C MET A 136 57.49 60.91 26.06
N GLU A 137 58.40 61.65 25.59
CA GLU A 137 59.34 62.40 26.41
C GLU A 137 58.74 63.76 26.68
#